data_caaef9095bdbb51e4e96a3bd618b1317
#
_entry.id   caaef9095bdbb51e4e96a3bd618b1317
#
_cell.length_a   1.000
_cell.length_b   1.000
_cell.length_c   1.000
_cell.angle_alpha   90.00
_cell.angle_beta   90.00
_cell.angle_gamma   90.00
#
_symmetry.space_group_name_H-M   'P 1'
#
loop_
_entity.id
_entity.type
_entity.pdbx_description
1 polymer ?
#
loop_
_entity_poly.entity_id
_entity_poly.type
_entity_poly.pdbx_seq_one_letter_code
_entity_poly.pdbx_strand_id
1 'polypeptide(L)'
;VEGRRVLIGADRLMIREGIDFTPLAADEYRLAEQGRTALYAAIGGQLAAVIAVADPIKPSNAAAIAALRDMGIKVVMITGDKQETAEAIARETGIDNVVAGVLPDGKVAALDSLRGSSIRIAFVGDGINDAPALAHADVGIAIGTGTDVAIESADVVLMSGDLRGVVNAIEVS
;
A
#
# COMPACT_ATOMS: atom_id res chain seq x y z
N VAL A 1 11.09 28.70 1.30
CA VAL A 1 10.28 29.61 2.10
C VAL A 1 11.26 30.60 2.71
N GLU A 2 11.02 31.89 2.54
CA GLU A 2 11.88 32.99 3.06
C GLU A 2 13.38 32.84 2.71
N GLY A 3 13.69 32.39 1.50
CA GLY A 3 15.06 32.16 1.03
C GLY A 3 15.72 30.89 1.60
N ARG A 4 15.06 30.13 2.47
CA ARG A 4 15.55 28.85 2.97
C ARG A 4 15.01 27.68 2.16
N ARG A 5 15.88 26.69 1.88
CA ARG A 5 15.48 25.42 1.25
C ARG A 5 14.68 24.59 2.24
N VAL A 6 13.49 24.14 1.83
CA VAL A 6 12.65 23.21 2.60
C VAL A 6 12.60 21.89 1.84
N LEU A 7 12.80 20.79 2.55
CA LEU A 7 12.70 19.42 2.06
C LEU A 7 11.63 18.69 2.86
N ILE A 8 10.75 17.97 2.18
CA ILE A 8 9.77 17.09 2.82
C ILE A 8 9.78 15.76 2.06
N GLY A 9 9.91 14.66 2.78
CA GLY A 9 9.91 13.32 2.19
C GLY A 9 10.23 12.22 3.19
N ALA A 10 10.25 10.98 2.70
CA ALA A 10 10.62 9.81 3.49
C ALA A 10 12.11 9.82 3.88
N ASP A 11 12.51 8.88 4.74
CA ASP A 11 13.88 8.65 5.19
C ASP A 11 14.90 8.61 4.05
N ARG A 12 14.55 8.00 2.91
CA ARG A 12 15.41 7.96 1.69
C ARG A 12 15.79 9.34 1.18
N LEU A 13 14.89 10.33 1.29
CA LEU A 13 15.21 11.71 0.94
C LEU A 13 16.21 12.30 1.91
N MET A 14 16.05 12.06 3.21
CA MET A 14 16.95 12.56 4.24
C MET A 14 18.35 11.95 4.07
N ILE A 15 18.44 10.64 3.82
CA ILE A 15 19.69 9.93 3.53
C ILE A 15 20.39 10.56 2.30
N ARG A 16 19.67 10.74 1.19
CA ARG A 16 20.21 11.31 -0.04
C ARG A 16 20.77 12.72 0.16
N GLU A 17 20.11 13.51 0.99
CA GLU A 17 20.50 14.90 1.27
C GLU A 17 21.48 15.02 2.46
N GLY A 18 21.91 13.90 3.06
CA GLY A 18 22.84 13.87 4.17
C GLY A 18 22.31 14.47 5.49
N ILE A 19 21.00 14.41 5.68
CA ILE A 19 20.32 14.93 6.86
C ILE A 19 20.13 13.81 7.87
N ASP A 20 20.67 13.98 9.09
CA ASP A 20 20.43 13.06 10.19
C ASP A 20 19.00 13.19 10.72
N PHE A 21 18.22 12.12 10.59
CA PHE A 21 16.84 12.03 11.07
C PHE A 21 16.69 11.17 12.33
N THR A 22 17.80 10.61 12.84
CA THR A 22 17.83 9.77 14.05
C THR A 22 17.14 10.42 15.27
N PRO A 23 17.21 11.75 15.48
CA PRO A 23 16.54 12.38 16.61
C PRO A 23 15.02 12.21 16.65
N LEU A 24 14.39 11.94 15.50
CA LEU A 24 12.93 11.72 15.39
C LEU A 24 12.55 10.27 15.05
N ALA A 25 13.50 9.33 15.11
CA ALA A 25 13.26 7.92 14.80
C ALA A 25 12.23 7.27 15.75
N ALA A 26 12.24 7.64 17.02
CA ALA A 26 11.24 7.15 17.98
C ALA A 26 9.82 7.66 17.67
N ASP A 27 9.70 8.88 17.17
CA ASP A 27 8.41 9.43 16.73
C ASP A 27 7.91 8.74 15.47
N GLU A 28 8.80 8.47 14.50
CA GLU A 28 8.49 7.68 13.31
C GLU A 28 7.96 6.30 13.68
N TYR A 29 8.66 5.58 14.56
CA TYR A 29 8.25 4.24 15.00
C TYR A 29 6.86 4.27 15.63
N ARG A 30 6.59 5.23 16.54
CA ARG A 30 5.29 5.39 17.17
C ARG A 30 4.17 5.69 16.18
N LEU A 31 4.45 6.46 15.12
CA LEU A 31 3.49 6.73 14.04
C LEU A 31 3.23 5.46 13.22
N ALA A 32 4.27 4.69 12.90
CA ALA A 32 4.15 3.45 12.17
C ALA A 32 3.29 2.40 12.92
N GLU A 33 3.46 2.28 14.24
CA GLU A 33 2.61 1.41 15.08
C GLU A 33 1.12 1.79 15.05
N GLN A 34 0.82 3.06 14.71
CA GLN A 34 -0.54 3.57 14.52
C GLN A 34 -1.04 3.47 13.07
N GLY A 35 -0.33 2.77 12.19
CA GLY A 35 -0.67 2.66 10.76
C GLY A 35 -0.48 3.96 9.98
N ARG A 36 0.41 4.86 10.47
CA ARG A 36 0.67 6.15 9.85
C ARG A 36 2.05 6.16 9.20
N THR A 37 2.13 6.74 8.01
CA THR A 37 3.41 6.97 7.33
C THR A 37 4.04 8.27 7.81
N ALA A 38 5.32 8.21 8.20
CA ALA A 38 6.07 9.38 8.62
C ALA A 38 6.81 10.01 7.43
N LEU A 39 6.64 11.32 7.27
CA LEU A 39 7.47 12.15 6.39
C LEU A 39 8.30 13.09 7.24
N TYR A 40 9.58 13.19 6.92
CA TYR A 40 10.48 14.14 7.57
C TYR A 40 10.47 15.49 6.85
N ALA A 41 10.54 16.56 7.63
CA ALA A 41 10.74 17.90 7.13
C ALA A 41 12.11 18.43 7.58
N ALA A 42 12.84 19.05 6.67
CA ALA A 42 14.11 19.71 6.95
C ALA A 42 14.12 21.12 6.36
N ILE A 43 14.71 22.05 7.07
CA ILE A 43 14.82 23.47 6.72
C ILE A 43 16.29 23.90 6.76
N GLY A 44 16.81 24.42 5.65
CA GLY A 44 18.20 24.85 5.57
C GLY A 44 19.23 23.74 5.84
N GLY A 45 18.90 22.49 5.52
CA GLY A 45 19.75 21.33 5.74
C GLY A 45 19.69 20.73 7.16
N GLN A 46 18.79 21.22 8.02
CA GLN A 46 18.60 20.71 9.39
C GLN A 46 17.23 20.07 9.54
N LEU A 47 17.16 18.93 10.23
CA LEU A 47 15.92 18.27 10.58
C LEU A 47 15.05 19.22 11.42
N ALA A 48 13.78 19.37 11.06
CA ALA A 48 12.86 20.30 11.71
C ALA A 48 11.63 19.60 12.32
N ALA A 49 11.08 18.59 11.65
CA ALA A 49 9.87 17.92 12.12
C ALA A 49 9.68 16.54 11.46
N VAL A 50 8.81 15.73 12.07
CA VAL A 50 8.15 14.59 11.44
C VAL A 50 6.66 14.92 11.24
N ILE A 51 6.13 14.56 10.07
CA ILE A 51 4.75 14.79 9.66
C ILE A 51 4.09 13.43 9.50
N ALA A 52 3.00 13.20 10.23
CA ALA A 52 2.20 11.99 10.09
C ALA A 52 1.27 12.12 8.88
N VAL A 53 1.31 11.16 7.99
CA VAL A 53 0.35 11.01 6.90
C VAL A 53 -0.40 9.71 7.13
N ALA A 54 -1.72 9.75 7.07
CA ALA A 54 -2.57 8.57 7.15
C ALA A 54 -3.70 8.70 6.14
N ASP A 55 -3.94 7.62 5.42
CA ASP A 55 -5.15 7.45 4.64
C ASP A 55 -6.14 6.64 5.51
N PRO A 56 -7.32 7.17 5.85
CA PRO A 56 -8.23 6.47 6.74
C PRO A 56 -8.72 5.18 6.10
N ILE A 57 -8.58 4.08 6.85
CA ILE A 57 -9.12 2.79 6.43
C ILE A 57 -10.65 2.90 6.36
N LYS A 58 -11.21 2.55 5.21
CA LYS A 58 -12.67 2.56 5.06
C LYS A 58 -13.29 1.51 5.99
N PRO A 59 -14.35 1.84 6.73
CA PRO A 59 -14.98 0.87 7.66
C PRO A 59 -15.46 -0.42 7.00
N SER A 60 -15.77 -0.36 5.69
CA SER A 60 -16.17 -1.53 4.89
C SER A 60 -15.04 -2.52 4.60
N ASN A 61 -13.77 -2.11 4.75
CA ASN A 61 -12.64 -2.95 4.34
C ASN A 61 -12.52 -4.22 5.21
N ALA A 62 -12.61 -4.09 6.53
CA ALA A 62 -12.55 -5.24 7.43
C ALA A 62 -13.67 -6.27 7.14
N ALA A 63 -14.89 -5.79 6.87
CA ALA A 63 -16.01 -6.65 6.52
C ALA A 63 -15.79 -7.36 5.17
N ALA A 64 -15.25 -6.66 4.18
CA ALA A 64 -14.92 -7.25 2.87
C ALA A 64 -13.82 -8.31 2.98
N ILE A 65 -12.76 -8.03 3.76
CA ILE A 65 -11.70 -9.01 4.02
C ILE A 65 -12.25 -10.26 4.73
N ALA A 66 -13.12 -10.09 5.73
CA ALA A 66 -13.76 -11.20 6.40
C ALA A 66 -14.59 -12.05 5.43
N ALA A 67 -15.39 -11.42 4.56
CA ALA A 67 -16.19 -12.12 3.55
C ALA A 67 -15.32 -12.93 2.58
N LEU A 68 -14.21 -12.38 2.09
CA LEU A 68 -13.26 -13.10 1.23
C LEU A 68 -12.67 -14.32 1.95
N ARG A 69 -12.33 -14.19 3.23
CA ARG A 69 -11.82 -15.30 4.05
C ARG A 69 -12.87 -16.39 4.26
N ASP A 70 -14.12 -16.01 4.48
CA ASP A 70 -15.26 -16.97 4.62
C ASP A 70 -15.49 -17.76 3.33
N MET A 71 -15.15 -17.20 2.16
CA MET A 71 -15.10 -17.90 0.87
C MET A 71 -13.87 -18.81 0.70
N GLY A 72 -12.99 -18.90 1.70
CA GLY A 72 -11.74 -19.67 1.62
C GLY A 72 -10.62 -18.97 0.85
N ILE A 73 -10.75 -17.68 0.56
CA ILE A 73 -9.75 -16.90 -0.17
C ILE A 73 -8.73 -16.35 0.83
N LYS A 74 -7.45 -16.62 0.58
CA LYS A 74 -6.35 -16.04 1.35
C LYS A 74 -6.08 -14.61 0.88
N VAL A 75 -6.14 -13.65 1.80
CA VAL A 75 -5.88 -12.25 1.51
C VAL A 75 -4.46 -11.89 1.92
N VAL A 76 -3.73 -11.23 1.00
CA VAL A 76 -2.36 -10.76 1.21
C VAL A 76 -2.29 -9.29 0.84
N MET A 77 -1.69 -8.47 1.70
CA MET A 77 -1.42 -7.06 1.39
C MET A 77 0.00 -6.92 0.85
N ILE A 78 0.14 -6.27 -0.31
CA ILE A 78 1.44 -5.87 -0.89
C ILE A 78 1.50 -4.34 -0.89
N THR A 79 2.46 -3.76 -0.18
CA THR A 79 2.55 -2.31 -0.01
C THR A 79 3.99 -1.81 -0.06
N GLY A 80 4.17 -0.55 -0.46
CA GLY A 80 5.43 0.17 -0.36
C GLY A 80 5.73 0.74 1.03
N ASP A 81 4.77 0.68 1.94
CA ASP A 81 4.93 1.13 3.32
C ASP A 81 5.94 0.28 4.10
N LYS A 82 6.43 0.82 5.21
CA LYS A 82 7.28 0.08 6.15
C LYS A 82 6.51 -1.07 6.80
N GLN A 83 7.24 -2.09 7.23
CA GLN A 83 6.68 -3.31 7.82
C GLN A 83 5.75 -2.99 9.00
N GLU A 84 6.15 -2.10 9.89
CA GLU A 84 5.40 -1.74 11.11
C GLU A 84 4.05 -1.09 10.75
N THR A 85 4.05 -0.17 9.78
CA THR A 85 2.83 0.49 9.27
C THR A 85 1.89 -0.52 8.63
N ALA A 86 2.44 -1.37 7.76
CA ALA A 86 1.69 -2.39 7.05
C ALA A 86 1.06 -3.43 8.00
N GLU A 87 1.79 -3.85 9.04
CA GLU A 87 1.28 -4.75 10.07
C GLU A 87 0.18 -4.10 10.93
N ALA A 88 0.29 -2.80 11.23
CA ALA A 88 -0.75 -2.08 11.94
C ALA A 88 -2.06 -2.06 11.13
N ILE A 89 -1.98 -1.74 9.84
CA ILE A 89 -3.13 -1.77 8.91
C ILE A 89 -3.70 -3.18 8.79
N ALA A 90 -2.85 -4.20 8.67
CA ALA A 90 -3.25 -5.59 8.56
C ALA A 90 -4.02 -6.06 9.82
N ARG A 91 -3.55 -5.71 11.02
CA ARG A 91 -4.26 -6.00 12.27
C ARG A 91 -5.64 -5.36 12.32
N GLU A 92 -5.77 -4.10 11.88
CA GLU A 92 -7.04 -3.36 11.87
C GLU A 92 -8.04 -3.94 10.84
N THR A 93 -7.53 -4.40 9.69
CA THR A 93 -8.37 -4.93 8.60
C THR A 93 -8.60 -6.43 8.66
N GLY A 94 -7.87 -7.16 9.50
CA GLY A 94 -7.96 -8.63 9.59
C GLY A 94 -7.18 -9.37 8.50
N ILE A 95 -6.17 -8.75 7.89
CA ILE A 95 -5.28 -9.39 6.91
C ILE A 95 -4.17 -10.14 7.65
N ASP A 96 -3.95 -11.42 7.33
CA ASP A 96 -2.99 -12.27 8.02
C ASP A 96 -1.57 -12.21 7.40
N ASN A 97 -1.45 -11.81 6.14
CA ASN A 97 -0.19 -11.85 5.39
C ASN A 97 0.12 -10.49 4.76
N VAL A 98 1.34 -10.04 4.99
CA VAL A 98 1.83 -8.75 4.50
C VAL A 98 3.17 -8.92 3.80
N VAL A 99 3.32 -8.26 2.65
CA VAL A 99 4.59 -8.05 1.94
C VAL A 99 4.82 -6.55 1.87
N ALA A 100 5.63 -6.03 2.77
CA ALA A 100 5.88 -4.60 2.94
C ALA A 100 7.18 -4.14 2.26
N GLY A 101 7.37 -2.84 2.13
CA GLY A 101 8.57 -2.24 1.55
C GLY A 101 8.78 -2.50 0.06
N VAL A 102 7.73 -2.90 -0.65
CA VAL A 102 7.78 -3.26 -2.06
C VAL A 102 7.80 -2.00 -2.92
N LEU A 103 8.85 -1.82 -3.70
CA LEU A 103 8.90 -0.74 -4.69
C LEU A 103 7.90 -1.01 -5.84
N PRO A 104 7.48 0.02 -6.59
CA PRO A 104 6.51 -0.15 -7.68
C PRO A 104 6.89 -1.25 -8.68
N ASP A 105 8.17 -1.31 -9.07
CA ASP A 105 8.74 -2.32 -9.96
C ASP A 105 8.92 -3.71 -9.31
N GLY A 106 8.86 -3.79 -7.98
CA GLY A 106 8.97 -5.04 -7.21
C GLY A 106 7.66 -5.80 -7.03
N LYS A 107 6.50 -5.21 -7.37
CA LYS A 107 5.18 -5.86 -7.12
C LYS A 107 4.99 -7.15 -7.90
N VAL A 108 5.50 -7.24 -9.12
CA VAL A 108 5.47 -8.48 -9.93
C VAL A 108 6.26 -9.59 -9.25
N ALA A 109 7.49 -9.31 -8.79
CA ALA A 109 8.30 -10.28 -8.08
C ALA A 109 7.67 -10.72 -6.74
N ALA A 110 6.96 -9.80 -6.07
CA ALA A 110 6.20 -10.14 -4.87
C ALA A 110 5.05 -11.11 -5.19
N LEU A 111 4.31 -10.92 -6.29
CA LEU A 111 3.30 -11.85 -6.76
C LEU A 111 3.89 -13.22 -7.07
N ASP A 112 5.01 -13.28 -7.78
CA ASP A 112 5.68 -14.55 -8.11
C ASP A 112 6.11 -15.31 -6.85
N SER A 113 6.55 -14.61 -5.81
CA SER A 113 6.92 -15.23 -4.54
C SER A 113 5.74 -15.86 -3.79
N LEU A 114 4.53 -15.36 -4.04
CA LEU A 114 3.29 -15.89 -3.47
C LEU A 114 2.69 -17.03 -4.30
N ARG A 115 3.12 -17.16 -5.57
CA ARG A 115 2.58 -18.12 -6.52
C ARG A 115 3.10 -19.53 -6.21
N GLY A 116 2.20 -20.40 -5.75
CA GLY A 116 2.47 -21.84 -5.63
C GLY A 116 2.04 -22.58 -6.90
N SER A 117 2.42 -23.85 -7.03
CA SER A 117 2.19 -24.67 -8.22
C SER A 117 0.70 -24.85 -8.63
N SER A 118 -0.23 -24.49 -7.77
CA SER A 118 -1.68 -24.66 -8.01
C SER A 118 -2.51 -23.49 -7.48
N ILE A 119 -1.88 -22.36 -7.13
CA ILE A 119 -2.56 -21.19 -6.58
C ILE A 119 -2.80 -20.19 -7.71
N ARG A 120 -4.05 -19.76 -7.88
CA ARG A 120 -4.42 -18.62 -8.72
C ARG A 120 -4.42 -17.34 -7.88
N ILE A 121 -3.92 -16.27 -8.46
CA ILE A 121 -3.78 -14.97 -7.79
C ILE A 121 -4.65 -13.94 -8.52
N ALA A 122 -5.59 -13.35 -7.78
CA ALA A 122 -6.21 -12.10 -8.19
C ALA A 122 -5.42 -10.94 -7.56
N PHE A 123 -5.02 -9.96 -8.36
CA PHE A 123 -4.38 -8.74 -7.87
C PHE A 123 -5.37 -7.58 -7.95
N VAL A 124 -5.53 -6.86 -6.85
CA VAL A 124 -6.42 -5.69 -6.75
C VAL A 124 -5.56 -4.44 -6.58
N GLY A 125 -5.72 -3.47 -7.46
CA GLY A 125 -4.96 -2.22 -7.43
C GLY A 125 -5.73 -1.03 -7.99
N ASP A 126 -5.26 0.19 -7.71
CA ASP A 126 -5.95 1.44 -8.09
C ASP A 126 -5.06 2.41 -8.89
N GLY A 127 -3.77 2.13 -9.03
CA GLY A 127 -2.79 3.09 -9.53
C GLY A 127 -2.01 2.66 -10.77
N ILE A 128 -1.36 3.65 -11.41
CA ILE A 128 -0.42 3.44 -12.53
C ILE A 128 0.69 2.46 -12.13
N ASN A 129 1.15 2.53 -10.90
CA ASN A 129 2.21 1.68 -10.36
C ASN A 129 1.78 0.21 -10.20
N ASP A 130 0.49 -0.07 -10.30
CA ASP A 130 -0.09 -1.40 -10.19
C ASP A 130 -0.31 -2.07 -11.54
N ALA A 131 -0.27 -1.33 -12.65
CA ALA A 131 -0.53 -1.84 -13.99
C ALA A 131 0.31 -3.08 -14.36
N PRO A 132 1.63 -3.14 -14.08
CA PRO A 132 2.40 -4.36 -14.35
C PRO A 132 1.93 -5.56 -13.52
N ALA A 133 1.52 -5.36 -12.27
CA ALA A 133 1.04 -6.41 -11.38
C ALA A 133 -0.38 -6.86 -11.76
N LEU A 134 -1.25 -5.92 -12.16
CA LEU A 134 -2.58 -6.22 -12.70
C LEU A 134 -2.49 -7.13 -13.93
N ALA A 135 -1.64 -6.77 -14.90
CA ALA A 135 -1.44 -7.55 -16.12
C ALA A 135 -0.74 -8.92 -15.89
N HIS A 136 0.03 -9.05 -14.78
CA HIS A 136 0.80 -10.26 -14.47
C HIS A 136 0.02 -11.28 -13.65
N ALA A 137 -0.98 -10.86 -12.90
CA ALA A 137 -1.83 -11.73 -12.10
C ALA A 137 -2.65 -12.68 -12.97
N ASP A 138 -3.23 -13.75 -12.40
CA ASP A 138 -4.17 -14.61 -13.12
C ASP A 138 -5.51 -13.89 -13.36
N VAL A 139 -5.84 -12.93 -12.50
CA VAL A 139 -6.95 -11.97 -12.65
C VAL A 139 -6.50 -10.61 -12.09
N GLY A 140 -6.47 -9.60 -12.93
CA GLY A 140 -6.24 -8.21 -12.55
C GLY A 140 -7.56 -7.49 -12.28
N ILE A 141 -7.71 -6.88 -11.12
CA ILE A 141 -8.91 -6.13 -10.73
C ILE A 141 -8.52 -4.68 -10.43
N ALA A 142 -8.90 -3.74 -11.29
CA ALA A 142 -8.75 -2.32 -11.02
C ALA A 142 -9.93 -1.79 -10.21
N ILE A 143 -9.65 -1.01 -9.15
CA ILE A 143 -10.69 -0.41 -8.28
C ILE A 143 -10.64 1.11 -8.31
N GLY A 144 -11.84 1.72 -8.18
CA GLY A 144 -11.99 3.16 -8.10
C GLY A 144 -11.97 3.86 -9.46
N THR A 145 -11.72 5.16 -9.44
CA THR A 145 -11.49 5.97 -10.65
C THR A 145 -10.05 5.81 -11.14
N GLY A 146 -9.56 4.56 -11.17
CA GLY A 146 -8.19 4.23 -11.53
C GLY A 146 -7.72 4.98 -12.78
N THR A 147 -6.43 5.17 -12.91
CA THR A 147 -5.87 5.78 -14.11
C THR A 147 -6.18 4.94 -15.33
N ASP A 148 -6.29 5.57 -16.49
CA ASP A 148 -6.56 4.88 -17.76
C ASP A 148 -5.62 3.67 -17.97
N VAL A 149 -4.37 3.80 -17.57
CA VAL A 149 -3.35 2.73 -17.65
C VAL A 149 -3.69 1.53 -16.75
N ALA A 150 -4.19 1.75 -15.54
CA ALA A 150 -4.60 0.65 -14.65
C ALA A 150 -5.86 -0.04 -15.17
N ILE A 151 -6.80 0.74 -15.72
CA ILE A 151 -8.03 0.23 -16.34
C ILE A 151 -7.71 -0.65 -17.57
N GLU A 152 -6.79 -0.20 -18.43
CA GLU A 152 -6.37 -0.95 -19.62
C GLU A 152 -5.60 -2.24 -19.28
N SER A 153 -5.00 -2.31 -18.08
CA SER A 153 -4.19 -3.46 -17.64
C SER A 153 -4.97 -4.50 -16.84
N ALA A 154 -6.23 -4.24 -16.52
CA ALA A 154 -7.05 -5.09 -15.67
C ALA A 154 -8.07 -5.90 -16.48
N ASP A 155 -8.36 -7.13 -16.03
CA ASP A 155 -9.42 -7.98 -16.59
C ASP A 155 -10.81 -7.52 -16.10
N VAL A 156 -10.88 -6.96 -14.88
CA VAL A 156 -12.11 -6.48 -14.25
C VAL A 156 -11.90 -5.05 -13.76
N VAL A 157 -12.85 -4.18 -14.02
CA VAL A 157 -12.83 -2.79 -13.55
C VAL A 157 -14.04 -2.54 -12.66
N LEU A 158 -13.76 -2.17 -11.41
CA LEU A 158 -14.77 -1.82 -10.41
C LEU A 158 -14.78 -0.29 -10.23
N MET A 159 -15.86 0.36 -10.61
CA MET A 159 -16.02 1.83 -10.59
C MET A 159 -16.04 2.43 -9.17
N SER A 160 -16.09 1.61 -8.14
CA SER A 160 -16.03 2.02 -6.75
C SER A 160 -14.69 1.62 -6.12
N GLY A 161 -14.04 2.52 -5.39
CA GLY A 161 -12.87 2.21 -4.56
C GLY A 161 -13.23 1.49 -3.25
N ASP A 162 -14.26 0.64 -3.24
CA ASP A 162 -14.72 -0.13 -2.09
C ASP A 162 -14.45 -1.63 -2.34
N LEU A 163 -13.73 -2.28 -1.43
CA LEU A 163 -13.41 -3.71 -1.52
C LEU A 163 -14.62 -4.63 -1.55
N ARG A 164 -15.82 -4.16 -1.13
CA ARG A 164 -17.07 -4.91 -1.32
C ARG A 164 -17.38 -5.20 -2.78
N GLY A 165 -16.92 -4.34 -3.68
CA GLY A 165 -17.02 -4.59 -5.12
C GLY A 165 -16.25 -5.85 -5.55
N VAL A 166 -15.10 -6.11 -4.95
CA VAL A 166 -14.30 -7.32 -5.20
C VAL A 166 -15.05 -8.56 -4.71
N VAL A 167 -15.62 -8.50 -3.49
CA VAL A 167 -16.46 -9.60 -2.95
C VAL A 167 -17.59 -9.92 -3.93
N ASN A 168 -18.36 -8.91 -4.32
CA ASN A 168 -19.47 -9.10 -5.24
C ASN A 168 -19.05 -9.67 -6.61
N ALA A 169 -17.91 -9.21 -7.15
CA ALA A 169 -17.39 -9.71 -8.42
C ALA A 169 -17.04 -11.21 -8.36
N ILE A 170 -16.50 -11.65 -7.23
CA ILE A 170 -16.15 -13.06 -7.01
C ILE A 170 -17.40 -13.91 -6.76
N GLU A 171 -18.41 -13.40 -6.04
CA GLU A 171 -19.66 -14.13 -5.79
C GLU A 171 -20.48 -14.43 -7.06
N VAL A 172 -20.35 -13.59 -8.10
CA VAL A 172 -21.09 -13.74 -9.36
C VAL A 172 -20.30 -14.44 -10.45
N SER A 173 -19.04 -14.79 -10.22
CA SER A 173 -18.17 -15.47 -11.18
C SER A 173 -18.27 -16.98 -11.02
#